data_6249ce44b1bec51ff46cedf950013ae7
#
_entry.id   6249ce44b1bec51ff46cedf950013ae7
#
_cell.length_a   1.000
_cell.length_b   1.000
_cell.length_c   1.000
_cell.angle_alpha   90.00
_cell.angle_beta   90.00
_cell.angle_gamma   90.00
#
_symmetry.space_group_name_H-M   'P 1'
#
loop_
_entity.id
_entity.type
_entity.pdbx_description
1 polymer ?
#
loop_
_entity_poly.entity_id
_entity_poly.type
_entity_poly.pdbx_seq_one_letter_code
_entity_poly.pdbx_strand_id
1 'polypeptide(L)'
;GFFNPENLYVQNQINFSKIPGNPIAYWVSDKVYSLFNHEKIKNYYQSGGRNKTHNNETYVRFFWEICNKIKWQPYENAGEFRKWYGVHLYVVDWSNEARNEYESHGGLCNAKFWNKEGITWGLTSSGNPAFRKKLSQFYYASASPVIFDKNFLCDNYTLSLLNCCISKYLLNIFNPTLSTTVNDVYAIPIIFPSDDTIKQKIDQLTQENINISKEEWDSRETSWDFKVNELIKHKDDSNNLDVAYKNYCVYWKEKFFKLHNNEEELNQFFIDIYDLNDELDNKVPLKDITILKEEAPERKENELVFKKEVIVKQFLS
;
A
#
# COMPACT_ATOMS: atom_id res chain seq x y z
N GLY A 1 -24.74 -17.03 33.88
CA GLY A 1 -23.56 -16.50 33.24
C GLY A 1 -22.57 -16.05 34.30
N PHE A 2 -21.40 -16.65 34.32
CA PHE A 2 -20.35 -16.26 35.29
C PHE A 2 -19.79 -14.87 34.86
N PHE A 3 -19.97 -13.91 35.77
CA PHE A 3 -19.37 -12.57 35.62
C PHE A 3 -17.86 -12.72 35.86
N ASN A 4 -17.05 -12.54 34.82
CA ASN A 4 -15.61 -12.45 35.00
C ASN A 4 -15.23 -10.98 35.20
N PRO A 5 -14.76 -10.55 36.39
CA PRO A 5 -14.41 -9.14 36.66
C PRO A 5 -13.34 -8.58 35.73
N GLU A 6 -12.48 -9.43 35.16
CA GLU A 6 -11.45 -9.03 34.21
C GLU A 6 -12.01 -8.53 32.86
N ASN A 7 -13.30 -8.81 32.58
CA ASN A 7 -13.98 -8.36 31.36
C ASN A 7 -14.92 -7.17 31.64
N LEU A 8 -14.79 -6.50 32.79
CA LEU A 8 -15.57 -5.32 33.11
C LEU A 8 -14.84 -4.05 32.63
N TYR A 9 -15.31 -3.49 31.53
CA TYR A 9 -14.85 -2.20 31.04
C TYR A 9 -15.83 -1.11 31.49
N VAL A 10 -15.33 -0.02 32.08
CA VAL A 10 -16.10 1.15 32.45
C VAL A 10 -15.63 2.32 31.59
N GLN A 11 -16.48 2.78 30.69
CA GLN A 11 -16.17 3.89 29.79
C GLN A 11 -17.26 4.95 29.82
N ASN A 12 -16.85 6.22 29.68
CA ASN A 12 -17.81 7.31 29.54
C ASN A 12 -18.39 7.28 28.13
N GLN A 13 -19.72 7.24 28.01
CA GLN A 13 -20.44 7.20 26.73
C GLN A 13 -20.05 8.36 25.80
N ILE A 14 -19.66 9.53 26.34
CA ILE A 14 -19.20 10.69 25.57
C ILE A 14 -17.95 10.36 24.77
N ASN A 15 -17.09 9.45 25.22
CA ASN A 15 -15.88 9.07 24.52
C ASN A 15 -16.16 8.40 23.17
N PHE A 16 -17.25 7.66 23.03
CA PHE A 16 -17.61 7.00 21.77
C PHE A 16 -17.87 7.99 20.64
N SER A 17 -18.35 9.20 20.96
CA SER A 17 -18.58 10.26 19.96
C SER A 17 -17.29 10.88 19.40
N LYS A 18 -16.14 10.64 20.02
CA LYS A 18 -14.83 11.13 19.54
C LYS A 18 -14.32 10.30 18.35
N ILE A 19 -14.69 9.02 18.28
CA ILE A 19 -14.27 8.11 17.21
C ILE A 19 -15.23 8.25 16.02
N PRO A 20 -14.72 8.33 14.79
CA PRO A 20 -15.52 8.37 13.56
C PRO A 20 -16.51 7.20 13.50
N GLY A 21 -17.78 7.49 13.20
CA GLY A 21 -18.85 6.47 13.18
C GLY A 21 -19.42 6.09 14.54
N ASN A 22 -18.91 6.66 15.64
CA ASN A 22 -19.34 6.42 17.00
C ASN A 22 -19.44 4.93 17.40
N PRO A 23 -18.40 4.10 17.09
CA PRO A 23 -18.43 2.69 17.49
C PRO A 23 -18.41 2.59 19.02
N ILE A 24 -19.06 1.53 19.55
CA ILE A 24 -19.01 1.22 20.99
C ILE A 24 -17.67 0.52 21.28
N ALA A 25 -16.58 1.28 21.25
CA ALA A 25 -15.22 0.78 21.42
C ALA A 25 -14.76 0.85 22.88
N TYR A 26 -15.48 0.18 23.79
CA TYR A 26 -15.27 0.24 25.24
C TYR A 26 -13.91 -0.29 25.73
N TRP A 27 -13.22 -1.05 24.86
CA TRP A 27 -11.87 -1.62 25.13
C TRP A 27 -10.72 -0.67 24.81
N VAL A 28 -11.01 0.48 24.21
CA VAL A 28 -10.01 1.45 23.75
C VAL A 28 -9.60 2.33 24.93
N SER A 29 -8.30 2.61 25.06
CA SER A 29 -7.77 3.46 26.13
C SER A 29 -8.11 4.95 25.93
N ASP A 30 -7.98 5.73 27.01
CA ASP A 30 -8.15 7.18 26.95
C ASP A 30 -7.09 7.84 26.05
N LYS A 31 -5.88 7.27 25.96
CA LYS A 31 -4.84 7.73 25.03
C LYS A 31 -5.34 7.66 23.58
N VAL A 32 -5.89 6.51 23.18
CA VAL A 32 -6.41 6.32 21.81
C VAL A 32 -7.59 7.25 21.53
N TYR A 33 -8.50 7.45 22.48
CA TYR A 33 -9.56 8.45 22.33
C TYR A 33 -9.00 9.85 22.10
N SER A 34 -7.91 10.21 22.77
CA SER A 34 -7.28 11.53 22.64
C SER A 34 -6.68 11.76 21.27
N LEU A 35 -6.23 10.70 20.55
CA LEU A 35 -5.69 10.81 19.21
C LEU A 35 -6.68 11.44 18.23
N PHE A 36 -7.97 11.16 18.39
CA PHE A 36 -9.01 11.74 17.51
C PHE A 36 -9.25 13.23 17.69
N ASN A 37 -8.62 13.88 18.68
CA ASN A 37 -8.60 15.33 18.83
C ASN A 37 -7.51 16.00 17.97
N HIS A 38 -6.54 15.23 17.44
CA HIS A 38 -5.49 15.74 16.56
C HIS A 38 -6.02 16.02 15.16
N GLU A 39 -5.23 16.77 14.38
CA GLU A 39 -5.43 16.96 12.96
C GLU A 39 -5.53 15.60 12.26
N LYS A 40 -6.34 15.55 11.20
CA LYS A 40 -6.61 14.32 10.45
C LYS A 40 -6.04 14.41 9.04
N ILE A 41 -5.81 13.28 8.41
CA ILE A 41 -5.36 13.23 6.99
C ILE A 41 -6.24 14.12 6.11
N LYS A 42 -7.55 14.21 6.35
CA LYS A 42 -8.49 15.11 5.66
C LYS A 42 -8.04 16.58 5.61
N ASN A 43 -7.32 17.05 6.63
CA ASN A 43 -6.89 18.46 6.71
C ASN A 43 -5.76 18.78 5.71
N TYR A 44 -5.03 17.77 5.28
CA TYR A 44 -3.84 17.88 4.41
C TYR A 44 -4.07 17.32 3.01
N TYR A 45 -5.03 16.41 2.85
CA TYR A 45 -5.26 15.66 1.63
C TYR A 45 -6.64 15.93 1.01
N GLN A 46 -6.71 15.76 -0.29
CA GLN A 46 -7.93 15.85 -1.09
C GLN A 46 -8.07 14.60 -1.97
N SER A 47 -9.30 14.30 -2.41
CA SER A 47 -9.57 13.25 -3.38
C SER A 47 -10.39 13.80 -4.52
N GLY A 48 -10.12 13.32 -5.72
CA GLY A 48 -10.83 13.71 -6.94
C GLY A 48 -12.12 12.94 -7.19
N GLY A 49 -12.50 12.07 -6.27
CA GLY A 49 -13.54 11.10 -6.51
C GLY A 49 -12.99 9.87 -7.25
N ARG A 50 -13.67 9.42 -8.29
CA ARG A 50 -13.35 8.15 -8.96
C ARG A 50 -13.60 8.24 -10.46
N ASN A 51 -12.86 7.46 -11.25
CA ASN A 51 -13.20 7.17 -12.62
C ASN A 51 -13.88 5.80 -12.70
N LYS A 52 -14.93 5.71 -13.48
CA LYS A 52 -15.64 4.47 -13.78
C LYS A 52 -15.86 4.37 -15.27
N THR A 53 -15.43 3.27 -15.85
CA THR A 53 -15.72 2.95 -17.25
C THR A 53 -17.14 2.43 -17.44
N HIS A 54 -17.79 1.96 -16.37
CA HIS A 54 -19.05 1.23 -16.35
C HIS A 54 -19.04 -0.08 -17.17
N ASN A 55 -17.99 -0.32 -17.97
CA ASN A 55 -17.79 -1.55 -18.74
C ASN A 55 -16.29 -1.83 -18.88
N ASN A 56 -15.70 -2.49 -17.86
CA ASN A 56 -14.29 -2.81 -17.88
C ASN A 56 -13.91 -3.80 -19.01
N GLU A 57 -14.80 -4.69 -19.38
CA GLU A 57 -14.55 -5.66 -20.48
C GLU A 57 -14.29 -4.95 -21.81
N THR A 58 -14.93 -3.81 -22.05
CA THR A 58 -14.72 -3.02 -23.25
C THR A 58 -13.54 -2.07 -23.13
N TYR A 59 -13.38 -1.41 -21.98
CA TYR A 59 -12.52 -0.22 -21.85
C TYR A 59 -11.24 -0.45 -21.05
N VAL A 60 -11.01 -1.63 -20.46
CA VAL A 60 -9.80 -1.94 -19.71
C VAL A 60 -9.11 -3.17 -20.30
N ARG A 61 -7.79 -3.12 -20.40
CA ARG A 61 -6.92 -4.22 -20.87
C ARG A 61 -5.69 -4.34 -19.99
N PHE A 62 -5.05 -5.49 -20.06
CA PHE A 62 -3.66 -5.57 -19.62
C PHE A 62 -2.78 -4.81 -20.61
N PHE A 63 -1.69 -4.21 -20.13
CA PHE A 63 -0.87 -3.36 -20.97
C PHE A 63 -0.17 -4.15 -22.12
N TRP A 64 0.02 -5.44 -21.96
CA TRP A 64 0.62 -6.32 -22.99
C TRP A 64 -0.39 -6.79 -24.04
N GLU A 65 -1.67 -6.57 -23.86
CA GLU A 65 -2.70 -6.92 -24.86
C GLU A 65 -2.89 -5.84 -25.94
N ILE A 66 -2.24 -4.67 -25.77
CA ILE A 66 -2.47 -3.53 -26.65
C ILE A 66 -1.32 -3.34 -27.64
N CYS A 67 -1.66 -3.18 -28.93
CA CYS A 67 -0.70 -2.80 -29.99
C CYS A 67 -0.62 -1.29 -30.21
N ASN A 68 -1.75 -0.57 -30.10
CA ASN A 68 -1.84 0.89 -30.29
C ASN A 68 -1.93 1.60 -28.96
N LYS A 69 -0.86 2.32 -28.59
CA LYS A 69 -0.75 3.01 -27.29
C LYS A 69 -1.42 4.41 -27.27
N ILE A 70 -1.93 4.94 -28.40
CA ILE A 70 -2.40 6.32 -28.48
C ILE A 70 -3.62 6.57 -27.57
N LYS A 71 -4.62 5.70 -27.64
CA LYS A 71 -5.83 5.83 -26.84
C LYS A 71 -5.76 5.17 -25.47
N TRP A 72 -4.83 4.23 -25.28
CA TRP A 72 -4.69 3.46 -24.05
C TRP A 72 -3.73 4.14 -23.08
N GLN A 73 -4.23 4.47 -21.90
CA GLN A 73 -3.45 5.13 -20.84
C GLN A 73 -3.27 4.23 -19.63
N PRO A 74 -2.13 4.29 -18.92
CA PRO A 74 -1.90 3.51 -17.70
C PRO A 74 -3.01 3.73 -16.67
N TYR A 75 -3.44 2.65 -16.00
CA TYR A 75 -4.61 2.65 -15.15
C TYR A 75 -4.43 1.83 -13.87
N GLU A 76 -4.61 2.48 -12.73
CA GLU A 76 -4.71 1.83 -11.43
C GLU A 76 -6.10 1.20 -11.29
N ASN A 77 -6.19 -0.11 -11.20
CA ASN A 77 -7.48 -0.82 -11.14
C ASN A 77 -7.44 -1.98 -10.16
N ALA A 78 -7.31 -1.71 -8.87
CA ALA A 78 -7.17 -2.68 -7.80
C ALA A 78 -6.11 -3.77 -8.12
N GLY A 79 -6.03 -4.79 -7.33
CA GLY A 79 -5.09 -5.88 -7.56
C GLY A 79 -4.73 -6.57 -6.25
N GLU A 80 -3.61 -7.26 -6.25
CA GLU A 80 -3.11 -7.97 -5.10
C GLU A 80 -2.80 -7.03 -3.90
N PHE A 81 -2.80 -7.62 -2.70
CA PHE A 81 -2.33 -6.95 -1.50
C PHE A 81 -0.82 -6.65 -1.64
N ARG A 82 -0.49 -5.37 -1.88
CA ARG A 82 0.89 -4.94 -2.10
C ARG A 82 1.12 -3.53 -1.56
N LYS A 83 2.11 -3.38 -0.68
CA LYS A 83 2.55 -2.11 -0.11
C LYS A 83 3.59 -1.43 -1.01
N TRP A 84 3.79 -0.14 -0.81
CA TRP A 84 4.86 0.70 -1.31
C TRP A 84 4.82 0.99 -2.81
N TYR A 85 4.90 -0.03 -3.68
CA TYR A 85 4.97 0.11 -5.13
C TYR A 85 4.46 -1.13 -5.87
N GLY A 86 3.86 -0.96 -7.06
CA GLY A 86 3.46 -2.04 -7.97
C GLY A 86 1.96 -2.07 -8.28
N VAL A 87 1.52 -3.20 -8.86
CA VAL A 87 0.15 -3.42 -9.37
C VAL A 87 -0.17 -2.58 -10.61
N HIS A 88 0.83 -2.29 -11.42
CA HIS A 88 0.75 -1.49 -12.62
C HIS A 88 0.50 -2.36 -13.86
N LEU A 89 -0.67 -3.02 -13.92
CA LEU A 89 -0.97 -4.04 -14.93
C LEU A 89 -1.87 -3.54 -16.05
N TYR A 90 -2.69 -2.51 -15.77
CA TYR A 90 -3.81 -2.17 -16.62
C TYR A 90 -3.59 -0.89 -17.42
N VAL A 91 -4.31 -0.83 -18.54
CA VAL A 91 -4.56 0.37 -19.33
C VAL A 91 -6.06 0.57 -19.52
N VAL A 92 -6.46 1.81 -19.66
CA VAL A 92 -7.84 2.20 -19.93
C VAL A 92 -7.93 2.94 -21.26
N ASP A 93 -8.99 2.72 -22.03
CA ASP A 93 -9.31 3.55 -23.21
C ASP A 93 -9.61 4.98 -22.75
N TRP A 94 -8.75 5.90 -23.11
CA TRP A 94 -8.83 7.32 -22.69
C TRP A 94 -9.10 8.23 -23.91
N SER A 95 -9.63 7.66 -25.03
CA SER A 95 -10.09 8.43 -26.18
C SER A 95 -11.20 9.41 -25.80
N ASN A 96 -11.45 10.40 -26.64
CA ASN A 96 -12.53 11.35 -26.39
C ASN A 96 -13.89 10.64 -26.34
N GLU A 97 -14.09 9.68 -27.22
CA GLU A 97 -15.33 8.88 -27.33
C GLU A 97 -15.57 8.10 -26.03
N ALA A 98 -14.53 7.41 -25.53
CA ALA A 98 -14.63 6.64 -24.31
C ALA A 98 -14.87 7.54 -23.08
N ARG A 99 -14.17 8.69 -23.00
CA ARG A 99 -14.37 9.65 -21.90
C ARG A 99 -15.78 10.26 -21.90
N ASN A 100 -16.33 10.59 -23.07
CA ASN A 100 -17.71 11.08 -23.19
C ASN A 100 -18.70 10.03 -22.69
N GLU A 101 -18.45 8.75 -22.99
CA GLU A 101 -19.28 7.66 -22.47
C GLU A 101 -19.17 7.56 -20.94
N TYR A 102 -17.96 7.62 -20.37
CA TYR A 102 -17.79 7.62 -18.91
C TYR A 102 -18.50 8.80 -18.26
N GLU A 103 -18.36 9.99 -18.83
CA GLU A 103 -18.96 11.22 -18.30
C GLU A 103 -20.48 11.20 -18.36
N SER A 104 -21.08 10.63 -19.41
CA SER A 104 -22.54 10.49 -19.55
C SER A 104 -23.18 9.71 -18.41
N HIS A 105 -22.40 8.85 -17.76
CA HIS A 105 -22.78 8.06 -16.58
C HIS A 105 -22.19 8.59 -15.26
N GLY A 106 -21.62 9.81 -15.25
CA GLY A 106 -20.99 10.39 -14.08
C GLY A 106 -19.72 9.65 -13.64
N GLY A 107 -19.01 9.04 -14.59
CA GLY A 107 -17.84 8.20 -14.35
C GLY A 107 -16.49 8.91 -14.43
N LEU A 108 -16.42 10.23 -14.59
CA LEU A 108 -15.15 10.97 -14.61
C LEU A 108 -14.94 11.79 -13.33
N CYS A 109 -13.76 11.69 -12.78
CA CYS A 109 -13.31 12.62 -11.75
C CYS A 109 -12.84 13.95 -12.39
N ASN A 110 -12.72 14.99 -11.56
CA ASN A 110 -12.25 16.29 -12.01
C ASN A 110 -10.84 16.19 -12.62
N ALA A 111 -10.66 16.78 -13.81
CA ALA A 111 -9.43 16.73 -14.60
C ALA A 111 -8.19 17.29 -13.86
N LYS A 112 -8.37 18.15 -12.86
CA LYS A 112 -7.24 18.65 -12.03
C LYS A 112 -6.47 17.54 -11.31
N PHE A 113 -7.10 16.37 -11.12
CA PHE A 113 -6.49 15.19 -10.49
C PHE A 113 -5.86 14.22 -11.48
N TRP A 114 -6.01 14.46 -12.79
CA TRP A 114 -5.35 13.64 -13.80
C TRP A 114 -3.85 13.92 -13.82
N ASN A 115 -3.06 12.91 -14.15
CA ASN A 115 -1.61 13.02 -14.25
C ASN A 115 -0.95 13.61 -12.98
N LYS A 116 -1.45 13.21 -11.80
CA LYS A 116 -0.93 13.64 -10.50
C LYS A 116 -0.42 12.45 -9.70
N GLU A 117 0.63 12.66 -8.91
CA GLU A 117 1.05 11.68 -7.91
C GLU A 117 0.13 11.70 -6.70
N GLY A 118 0.07 10.58 -6.00
CA GLY A 118 -0.72 10.45 -4.78
C GLY A 118 -0.48 9.10 -4.09
N ILE A 119 -1.34 8.78 -3.14
CA ILE A 119 -1.34 7.51 -2.43
C ILE A 119 -2.60 6.75 -2.81
N THR A 120 -2.45 5.49 -3.24
CA THR A 120 -3.53 4.60 -3.65
C THR A 120 -3.52 3.29 -2.88
N TRP A 121 -4.67 2.61 -2.87
CA TRP A 121 -4.86 1.28 -2.27
C TRP A 121 -5.99 0.53 -2.97
N GLY A 122 -6.15 -0.76 -2.71
CA GLY A 122 -7.34 -1.50 -3.13
C GLY A 122 -8.53 -1.15 -2.21
N LEU A 123 -9.65 -0.71 -2.80
CA LEU A 123 -10.87 -0.38 -2.05
C LEU A 123 -11.31 -1.54 -1.15
N THR A 124 -11.22 -2.77 -1.65
CA THR A 124 -11.60 -3.98 -0.93
C THR A 124 -10.39 -4.88 -0.77
N SER A 125 -10.17 -5.38 0.44
CA SER A 125 -9.10 -6.31 0.77
C SER A 125 -9.61 -7.41 1.71
N SER A 126 -8.97 -8.57 1.72
CA SER A 126 -9.27 -9.65 2.66
C SER A 126 -8.75 -9.39 4.09
N GLY A 127 -8.17 -8.22 4.33
CA GLY A 127 -7.59 -7.80 5.60
C GLY A 127 -7.37 -6.29 5.61
N ASN A 128 -6.31 -5.83 6.27
CA ASN A 128 -5.98 -4.41 6.26
C ASN A 128 -5.58 -3.94 4.85
N PRO A 129 -5.85 -2.66 4.50
CA PRO A 129 -5.43 -2.11 3.24
C PRO A 129 -3.90 -2.05 3.12
N ALA A 130 -3.40 -2.14 1.90
CA ALA A 130 -1.99 -1.92 1.56
C ALA A 130 -1.89 -0.66 0.71
N PHE A 131 -1.14 0.30 1.19
CA PHE A 131 -0.99 1.59 0.54
C PHE A 131 0.29 1.62 -0.29
N ARG A 132 0.20 2.26 -1.46
CA ARG A 132 1.32 2.37 -2.40
C ARG A 132 1.34 3.71 -3.10
N LYS A 133 2.51 4.06 -3.61
CA LYS A 133 2.68 5.24 -4.43
C LYS A 133 1.88 5.10 -5.73
N LYS A 134 0.99 6.05 -6.01
CA LYS A 134 0.32 6.24 -7.30
C LYS A 134 1.17 7.15 -8.16
N LEU A 135 1.60 6.66 -9.31
CA LEU A 135 2.45 7.41 -10.25
C LEU A 135 1.63 8.42 -11.05
N SER A 136 2.26 9.53 -11.45
CA SER A 136 1.56 10.62 -12.16
C SER A 136 0.93 10.17 -13.48
N GLN A 137 1.58 9.31 -14.24
CA GLN A 137 1.09 8.84 -15.53
C GLN A 137 -0.10 7.89 -15.47
N PHE A 138 -0.48 7.39 -14.29
CA PHE A 138 -1.61 6.49 -14.12
C PHE A 138 -2.91 7.25 -13.83
N TYR A 139 -3.96 6.97 -14.57
CA TYR A 139 -5.32 7.24 -14.14
C TYR A 139 -5.74 6.18 -13.11
N TYR A 140 -6.90 6.32 -12.47
CA TYR A 140 -7.30 5.41 -11.38
C TYR A 140 -8.80 5.10 -11.40
N ALA A 141 -9.11 3.84 -11.10
CA ALA A 141 -10.47 3.32 -11.01
C ALA A 141 -11.12 3.62 -9.66
N SER A 142 -12.42 3.41 -9.59
CA SER A 142 -13.15 3.40 -8.31
C SER A 142 -12.69 2.29 -7.36
N ALA A 143 -12.13 1.20 -7.91
CA ALA A 143 -11.56 0.11 -7.12
C ALA A 143 -10.17 0.42 -6.53
N SER A 144 -9.54 1.50 -6.99
CA SER A 144 -8.26 2.02 -6.49
C SER A 144 -8.43 3.48 -6.07
N PRO A 145 -9.02 3.76 -4.90
CA PRO A 145 -9.14 5.12 -4.39
C PRO A 145 -7.78 5.81 -4.30
N VAL A 146 -7.78 7.12 -4.43
CA VAL A 146 -6.55 7.93 -4.34
C VAL A 146 -6.78 9.13 -3.46
N ILE A 147 -5.80 9.43 -2.61
CA ILE A 147 -5.68 10.72 -1.93
C ILE A 147 -4.46 11.46 -2.47
N PHE A 148 -4.59 12.77 -2.57
CA PHE A 148 -3.57 13.68 -3.07
C PHE A 148 -3.28 14.73 -2.02
N ASP A 149 -2.00 15.01 -1.77
CA ASP A 149 -1.61 16.18 -1.01
C ASP A 149 -1.89 17.47 -1.82
N LYS A 150 -1.69 18.65 -1.20
CA LYS A 150 -1.94 19.95 -1.85
C LYS A 150 -1.01 20.21 -3.03
N ASN A 151 0.19 19.59 -3.06
CA ASN A 151 1.21 19.75 -4.10
C ASN A 151 1.16 18.64 -5.15
N PHE A 152 0.26 17.66 -4.99
CA PHE A 152 0.16 16.47 -5.84
C PHE A 152 1.45 15.64 -5.89
N LEU A 153 2.12 15.49 -4.74
CA LEU A 153 3.26 14.62 -4.54
C LEU A 153 2.86 13.44 -3.65
N CYS A 154 3.56 12.33 -3.78
CA CYS A 154 3.43 11.24 -2.84
C CYS A 154 4.33 11.54 -1.63
N ASP A 155 3.73 12.00 -0.54
CA ASP A 155 4.44 12.25 0.71
C ASP A 155 4.80 10.95 1.41
N ASN A 156 6.10 10.73 1.61
CA ASN A 156 6.64 9.51 2.21
C ASN A 156 6.18 9.33 3.66
N TYR A 157 6.09 10.41 4.42
CA TYR A 157 5.62 10.35 5.81
C TYR A 157 4.20 9.79 5.90
N THR A 158 3.28 10.31 5.12
CA THR A 158 1.90 9.84 5.12
C THR A 158 1.76 8.43 4.55
N LEU A 159 2.54 8.09 3.51
CA LEU A 159 2.54 6.73 2.96
C LEU A 159 3.01 5.71 4.01
N SER A 160 4.03 6.04 4.79
CA SER A 160 4.51 5.15 5.87
C SER A 160 3.52 5.06 7.03
N LEU A 161 2.92 6.18 7.45
CA LEU A 161 1.86 6.19 8.46
C LEU A 161 0.71 5.25 8.06
N LEU A 162 0.27 5.31 6.81
CA LEU A 162 -0.82 4.49 6.31
C LEU A 162 -0.47 2.99 6.27
N ASN A 163 0.81 2.62 6.09
CA ASN A 163 1.27 1.24 6.07
C ASN A 163 1.70 0.70 7.45
N CYS A 164 1.80 1.54 8.48
CA CYS A 164 2.25 1.14 9.80
C CYS A 164 1.15 0.54 10.69
N CYS A 165 1.54 0.00 11.84
CA CYS A 165 0.65 -0.62 12.81
C CYS A 165 -0.41 0.35 13.38
N ILE A 166 -0.12 1.66 13.47
CA ILE A 166 -1.05 2.67 13.98
C ILE A 166 -2.29 2.76 13.09
N SER A 167 -2.12 2.95 11.78
CA SER A 167 -3.26 3.05 10.86
C SER A 167 -4.07 1.76 10.82
N LYS A 168 -3.40 0.60 10.87
CA LYS A 168 -4.03 -0.71 10.98
C LYS A 168 -4.88 -0.82 12.24
N TYR A 169 -4.33 -0.41 13.39
CA TYR A 169 -5.02 -0.43 14.68
C TYR A 169 -6.25 0.49 14.69
N LEU A 170 -6.09 1.73 14.26
CA LEU A 170 -7.17 2.71 14.22
C LEU A 170 -8.28 2.30 13.25
N LEU A 171 -7.95 1.85 12.04
CA LEU A 171 -8.94 1.36 11.08
C LEU A 171 -9.76 0.21 11.64
N ASN A 172 -9.15 -0.73 12.35
CA ASN A 172 -9.87 -1.84 12.98
C ASN A 172 -10.85 -1.38 14.08
N ILE A 173 -10.63 -0.22 14.69
CA ILE A 173 -11.54 0.34 15.69
C ILE A 173 -12.80 0.92 15.02
N PHE A 174 -12.65 1.72 13.97
CA PHE A 174 -13.80 2.44 13.40
C PHE A 174 -14.31 1.91 12.05
N ASN A 175 -13.53 1.08 11.37
CA ASN A 175 -13.96 0.40 10.13
C ASN A 175 -13.51 -1.05 10.09
N PRO A 176 -14.16 -1.99 10.80
CA PRO A 176 -13.83 -3.40 10.77
C PRO A 176 -14.34 -4.14 9.51
N THR A 177 -14.64 -3.41 8.43
CA THR A 177 -15.13 -3.99 7.18
C THR A 177 -14.01 -4.30 6.19
N LEU A 178 -14.32 -5.06 5.14
CA LEU A 178 -13.37 -5.39 4.08
C LEU A 178 -13.09 -4.21 3.11
N SER A 179 -13.86 -3.14 3.20
CA SER A 179 -13.74 -1.99 2.30
C SER A 179 -13.20 -0.77 3.04
N THR A 180 -12.05 -0.26 2.60
CA THR A 180 -11.46 0.98 3.13
C THR A 180 -11.72 2.11 2.16
N THR A 181 -12.62 3.02 2.53
CA THR A 181 -12.99 4.17 1.72
C THR A 181 -12.05 5.36 1.94
N VAL A 182 -12.14 6.38 1.08
CA VAL A 182 -11.43 7.65 1.28
C VAL A 182 -11.79 8.31 2.62
N ASN A 183 -13.05 8.19 3.05
CA ASN A 183 -13.48 8.78 4.32
C ASN A 183 -12.85 8.07 5.53
N ASP A 184 -12.62 6.77 5.46
CA ASP A 184 -11.93 6.03 6.51
C ASP A 184 -10.46 6.49 6.61
N VAL A 185 -9.77 6.63 5.48
CA VAL A 185 -8.40 7.15 5.44
C VAL A 185 -8.35 8.61 5.93
N TYR A 186 -9.32 9.42 5.53
CA TYR A 186 -9.43 10.81 5.99
C TYR A 186 -9.62 10.95 7.49
N ALA A 187 -10.21 9.97 8.14
CA ALA A 187 -10.49 9.99 9.57
C ALA A 187 -9.26 9.64 10.44
N ILE A 188 -8.19 9.11 9.86
CA ILE A 188 -6.97 8.77 10.58
C ILE A 188 -6.30 10.06 11.08
N PRO A 189 -6.03 10.19 12.40
CA PRO A 189 -5.23 11.27 12.96
C PRO A 189 -3.81 11.27 12.36
N ILE A 190 -3.26 12.45 12.11
CA ILE A 190 -1.87 12.62 11.67
C ILE A 190 -1.15 13.51 12.67
N ILE A 191 -0.05 13.02 13.23
CA ILE A 191 0.81 13.72 14.17
C ILE A 191 2.19 13.80 13.54
N PHE A 192 2.75 14.98 13.44
CA PHE A 192 4.11 15.17 12.95
C PHE A 192 5.09 15.22 14.11
N PRO A 193 6.28 14.60 14.01
CA PRO A 193 7.29 14.71 15.04
C PRO A 193 7.77 16.16 15.17
N SER A 194 8.11 16.55 16.38
CA SER A 194 8.69 17.87 16.65
C SER A 194 10.16 17.97 16.21
N ASP A 195 10.82 16.83 16.02
CA ASP A 195 12.20 16.72 15.56
C ASP A 195 12.21 16.37 14.06
N ASP A 196 12.70 17.30 13.24
CA ASP A 196 12.82 17.11 11.80
C ASP A 196 13.74 15.93 11.41
N THR A 197 14.68 15.53 12.27
CA THR A 197 15.56 14.39 12.00
C THR A 197 14.81 13.07 12.00
N ILE A 198 13.78 12.94 12.85
CA ILE A 198 12.90 11.77 12.88
C ILE A 198 12.09 11.71 11.58
N LYS A 199 11.52 12.85 11.15
CA LYS A 199 10.77 12.89 9.88
C LYS A 199 11.67 12.52 8.69
N GLN A 200 12.88 13.06 8.63
CA GLN A 200 13.84 12.74 7.57
C GLN A 200 14.19 11.24 7.56
N LYS A 201 14.35 10.62 8.73
CA LYS A 201 14.63 9.19 8.85
C LYS A 201 13.44 8.35 8.35
N ILE A 202 12.21 8.71 8.72
CA ILE A 202 10.98 8.08 8.22
C ILE A 202 10.91 8.18 6.70
N ASP A 203 11.13 9.37 6.14
CA ASP A 203 11.11 9.62 4.70
C ASP A 203 12.16 8.78 3.96
N GLN A 204 13.37 8.64 4.53
CA GLN A 204 14.45 7.82 3.98
C GLN A 204 14.08 6.33 3.96
N LEU A 205 13.61 5.77 5.09
CA LEU A 205 13.21 4.36 5.18
C LEU A 205 12.05 4.05 4.22
N THR A 206 11.09 4.97 4.12
CA THR A 206 9.96 4.84 3.20
C THR A 206 10.42 4.84 1.75
N GLN A 207 11.33 5.74 1.37
CA GLN A 207 11.87 5.76 0.02
C GLN A 207 12.66 4.48 -0.29
N GLU A 208 13.39 3.94 0.67
CA GLU A 208 14.08 2.65 0.52
C GLU A 208 13.09 1.50 0.31
N ASN A 209 11.98 1.46 1.05
CA ASN A 209 10.93 0.48 0.89
C ASN A 209 10.25 0.57 -0.48
N ILE A 210 9.99 1.79 -0.97
CA ILE A 210 9.49 2.03 -2.33
C ILE A 210 10.49 1.48 -3.36
N ASN A 211 11.78 1.75 -3.20
CA ASN A 211 12.82 1.32 -4.14
C ASN A 211 12.96 -0.21 -4.18
N ILE A 212 12.97 -0.87 -3.01
CA ILE A 212 13.02 -2.35 -2.94
C ILE A 212 11.76 -2.95 -3.58
N SER A 213 10.59 -2.41 -3.28
CA SER A 213 9.33 -2.91 -3.85
C SER A 213 9.22 -2.65 -5.35
N LYS A 214 9.77 -1.53 -5.84
CA LYS A 214 9.87 -1.24 -7.27
C LYS A 214 10.82 -2.20 -7.97
N GLU A 215 11.99 -2.42 -7.42
CA GLU A 215 12.99 -3.34 -7.98
C GLU A 215 12.41 -4.76 -8.14
N GLU A 216 11.70 -5.24 -7.10
CA GLU A 216 11.05 -6.57 -7.17
C GLU A 216 9.88 -6.58 -8.16
N TRP A 217 9.09 -5.51 -8.25
CA TRP A 217 8.03 -5.41 -9.24
C TRP A 217 8.59 -5.44 -10.67
N ASP A 218 9.65 -4.68 -10.92
CA ASP A 218 10.26 -4.54 -12.24
C ASP A 218 11.12 -5.75 -12.64
N SER A 219 11.37 -6.68 -11.73
CA SER A 219 12.01 -7.96 -12.04
C SER A 219 11.09 -8.93 -12.82
N ARG A 220 9.81 -8.63 -12.92
CA ARG A 220 8.77 -9.47 -13.55
C ARG A 220 8.45 -8.98 -14.96
N GLU A 221 8.26 -9.91 -15.91
CA GLU A 221 7.85 -9.59 -17.29
C GLU A 221 6.52 -8.85 -17.39
N THR A 222 5.68 -8.96 -16.36
CA THR A 222 4.44 -8.22 -16.23
C THR A 222 4.63 -6.78 -15.72
N SER A 223 5.86 -6.27 -15.62
CA SER A 223 6.13 -4.87 -15.36
C SER A 223 6.41 -4.09 -16.65
N TRP A 224 5.95 -2.83 -16.69
CA TRP A 224 6.28 -1.87 -17.75
C TRP A 224 7.77 -1.59 -17.88
N ASP A 225 8.51 -1.69 -16.76
CA ASP A 225 9.92 -1.36 -16.65
C ASP A 225 10.81 -2.61 -16.65
N PHE A 226 10.25 -3.79 -16.95
CA PHE A 226 11.03 -5.02 -17.08
C PHE A 226 12.08 -4.87 -18.17
N LYS A 227 13.31 -5.29 -17.88
CA LYS A 227 14.45 -5.19 -18.81
C LYS A 227 15.13 -6.52 -19.06
N VAL A 228 15.35 -7.29 -18.01
CA VAL A 228 16.10 -8.53 -18.05
C VAL A 228 15.68 -9.43 -16.89
N ASN A 229 15.63 -10.73 -17.17
CA ASN A 229 15.31 -11.71 -16.13
C ASN A 229 16.38 -11.70 -15.02
N GLU A 230 15.95 -11.87 -13.79
CA GLU A 230 16.80 -11.79 -12.60
C GLU A 230 17.92 -12.85 -12.59
N LEU A 231 17.71 -14.07 -13.15
CA LEU A 231 18.77 -15.05 -13.24
C LEU A 231 19.90 -14.62 -14.19
N ILE A 232 19.58 -13.87 -15.25
CA ILE A 232 20.59 -13.26 -16.13
C ILE A 232 21.33 -12.14 -15.41
N LYS A 233 20.59 -11.31 -14.65
CA LYS A 233 21.16 -10.20 -13.88
C LYS A 233 22.15 -10.69 -12.81
N HIS A 234 21.87 -11.84 -12.19
CA HIS A 234 22.67 -12.43 -11.11
C HIS A 234 23.65 -13.53 -11.56
N LYS A 235 23.82 -13.75 -12.87
CA LYS A 235 24.83 -14.67 -13.38
C LYS A 235 26.24 -14.11 -13.09
N ASP A 236 27.18 -15.03 -12.96
CA ASP A 236 28.61 -14.77 -12.98
C ASP A 236 29.27 -15.16 -14.33
N ASP A 237 30.56 -15.05 -14.39
CA ASP A 237 31.35 -15.42 -15.62
C ASP A 237 31.27 -16.89 -15.95
N SER A 238 30.90 -17.77 -15.02
CA SER A 238 30.76 -19.22 -15.28
C SER A 238 29.58 -19.58 -16.19
N ASN A 239 28.61 -18.66 -16.32
CA ASN A 239 27.32 -18.90 -16.99
C ASN A 239 26.55 -20.12 -16.42
N ASN A 240 26.80 -20.47 -15.17
CA ASN A 240 26.15 -21.59 -14.49
C ASN A 240 24.83 -21.15 -13.85
N LEU A 241 23.73 -21.78 -14.27
CA LEU A 241 22.40 -21.46 -13.79
C LEU A 241 22.23 -21.66 -12.26
N ASP A 242 22.90 -22.68 -11.71
CA ASP A 242 22.85 -22.93 -10.26
C ASP A 242 23.57 -21.84 -9.45
N VAL A 243 24.63 -21.27 -10.01
CA VAL A 243 25.33 -20.13 -9.40
C VAL A 243 24.47 -18.88 -9.47
N ALA A 244 23.89 -18.59 -10.64
CA ALA A 244 22.96 -17.47 -10.80
C ALA A 244 21.77 -17.57 -9.84
N TYR A 245 21.20 -18.77 -9.68
CA TYR A 245 20.12 -19.01 -8.72
C TYR A 245 20.55 -18.77 -7.27
N LYS A 246 21.73 -19.22 -6.86
CA LYS A 246 22.26 -18.97 -5.51
C LYS A 246 22.47 -17.47 -5.26
N ASN A 247 23.06 -16.77 -6.21
CA ASN A 247 23.26 -15.32 -6.14
C ASN A 247 21.93 -14.56 -6.02
N TYR A 248 20.93 -14.95 -6.83
CA TYR A 248 19.56 -14.46 -6.75
C TYR A 248 18.98 -14.64 -5.35
N CYS A 249 19.07 -15.84 -4.78
CA CYS A 249 18.54 -16.13 -3.45
C CYS A 249 19.22 -15.29 -2.35
N VAL A 250 20.54 -15.12 -2.40
CA VAL A 250 21.27 -14.28 -1.46
C VAL A 250 20.81 -12.83 -1.57
N TYR A 251 20.81 -12.27 -2.75
CA TYR A 251 20.43 -10.89 -3.01
C TYR A 251 19.01 -10.58 -2.52
N TRP A 252 18.04 -11.39 -2.91
CA TRP A 252 16.64 -11.14 -2.56
C TRP A 252 16.33 -11.46 -1.10
N LYS A 253 17.06 -12.36 -0.46
CA LYS A 253 16.99 -12.57 0.98
C LYS A 253 17.41 -11.31 1.73
N GLU A 254 18.51 -10.68 1.35
CA GLU A 254 18.97 -9.43 1.96
C GLU A 254 17.95 -8.31 1.79
N LYS A 255 17.43 -8.13 0.58
CA LYS A 255 16.38 -7.12 0.28
C LYS A 255 15.10 -7.35 1.08
N PHE A 256 14.67 -8.59 1.20
CA PHE A 256 13.48 -8.96 1.96
C PHE A 256 13.61 -8.60 3.44
N PHE A 257 14.71 -9.01 4.08
CA PHE A 257 14.92 -8.70 5.49
C PHE A 257 15.22 -7.21 5.72
N LYS A 258 15.82 -6.54 4.77
CA LYS A 258 15.97 -5.09 4.84
C LYS A 258 14.61 -4.38 4.82
N LEU A 259 13.70 -4.76 3.93
CA LEU A 259 12.33 -4.24 3.89
C LEU A 259 11.59 -4.54 5.20
N HIS A 260 11.70 -5.76 5.70
CA HIS A 260 11.09 -6.17 6.96
C HIS A 260 11.58 -5.32 8.13
N ASN A 261 12.90 -5.17 8.29
CA ASN A 261 13.49 -4.37 9.35
C ASN A 261 13.07 -2.89 9.23
N ASN A 262 13.01 -2.35 8.03
CA ASN A 262 12.54 -0.99 7.80
C ASN A 262 11.07 -0.82 8.22
N GLU A 263 10.19 -1.80 7.93
CA GLU A 263 8.79 -1.75 8.37
C GLU A 263 8.66 -1.82 9.90
N GLU A 264 9.47 -2.63 10.59
CA GLU A 264 9.51 -2.66 12.06
C GLU A 264 10.05 -1.34 12.65
N GLU A 265 11.10 -0.76 12.05
CA GLU A 265 11.65 0.53 12.48
C GLU A 265 10.64 1.66 12.28
N LEU A 266 9.93 1.68 11.15
CA LEU A 266 8.83 2.63 10.90
C LEU A 266 7.71 2.48 11.92
N ASN A 267 7.29 1.25 12.23
CA ASN A 267 6.30 0.99 13.28
C ASN A 267 6.74 1.59 14.61
N GLN A 268 8.01 1.41 15.00
CA GLN A 268 8.51 1.95 16.26
C GLN A 268 8.47 3.47 16.28
N PHE A 269 8.92 4.15 15.21
CA PHE A 269 8.81 5.61 15.13
C PHE A 269 7.38 6.10 15.33
N PHE A 270 6.41 5.46 14.68
CA PHE A 270 5.02 5.89 14.84
C PHE A 270 4.43 5.52 16.19
N ILE A 271 4.79 4.40 16.80
CA ILE A 271 4.39 4.05 18.17
C ILE A 271 4.88 5.12 19.14
N ASP A 272 6.13 5.57 19.01
CA ASP A 272 6.73 6.61 19.86
C ASP A 272 6.05 7.97 19.64
N ILE A 273 5.82 8.38 18.36
CA ILE A 273 5.15 9.64 18.01
C ILE A 273 3.71 9.70 18.54
N TYR A 274 3.01 8.56 18.56
CA TYR A 274 1.61 8.46 19.02
C TYR A 274 1.48 8.09 20.49
N ASP A 275 2.60 7.89 21.21
CA ASP A 275 2.66 7.48 22.64
C ASP A 275 1.85 6.20 22.92
N LEU A 276 1.97 5.18 22.06
CA LEU A 276 1.24 3.92 22.15
C LEU A 276 2.15 2.72 22.50
N ASN A 277 3.30 2.95 23.13
CA ASN A 277 4.25 1.90 23.53
C ASN A 277 3.65 0.85 24.47
N ASP A 278 2.63 1.21 25.26
CA ASP A 278 1.95 0.29 26.17
C ASP A 278 0.87 -0.56 25.49
N GLU A 279 0.50 -0.24 24.23
CA GLU A 279 -0.63 -0.84 23.53
C GLU A 279 -0.24 -1.60 22.27
N LEU A 280 0.85 -1.22 21.63
CA LEU A 280 1.30 -1.78 20.36
C LEU A 280 2.77 -2.18 20.42
N ASP A 281 3.10 -3.21 19.67
CA ASP A 281 4.47 -3.57 19.36
C ASP A 281 4.83 -3.24 17.91
N ASN A 282 6.11 -3.16 17.62
CA ASN A 282 6.61 -2.81 16.30
C ASN A 282 6.68 -3.99 15.33
N LYS A 283 6.34 -5.20 15.78
CA LYS A 283 6.58 -6.43 15.02
C LYS A 283 5.73 -6.52 13.76
N VAL A 284 6.38 -6.94 12.68
CA VAL A 284 5.74 -7.18 11.39
C VAL A 284 5.81 -8.67 11.08
N PRO A 285 4.67 -9.38 10.99
CA PRO A 285 4.69 -10.77 10.57
C PRO A 285 5.30 -10.92 9.17
N LEU A 286 6.21 -11.88 8.98
CA LEU A 286 6.90 -12.08 7.70
C LEU A 286 5.93 -12.30 6.53
N LYS A 287 4.75 -12.88 6.78
CA LYS A 287 3.68 -13.07 5.79
C LYS A 287 3.09 -11.75 5.27
N ASP A 288 3.21 -10.66 6.05
CA ASP A 288 2.68 -9.33 5.71
C ASP A 288 3.66 -8.51 4.83
N ILE A 289 4.89 -9.01 4.64
CA ILE A 289 5.84 -8.45 3.67
C ILE A 289 5.39 -8.82 2.25
N THR A 290 5.25 -7.82 1.39
CA THR A 290 4.49 -7.96 0.15
C THR A 290 5.34 -8.29 -1.08
N ILE A 291 6.66 -8.43 -0.95
CA ILE A 291 7.55 -8.89 -2.03
C ILE A 291 7.77 -10.40 -1.97
N LEU A 292 8.20 -11.01 -3.06
CA LEU A 292 8.59 -12.43 -3.19
C LEU A 292 7.51 -13.42 -2.73
N LYS A 293 6.23 -13.12 -2.94
CA LYS A 293 5.15 -13.98 -2.47
C LYS A 293 5.11 -15.34 -3.17
N GLU A 294 5.41 -15.36 -4.46
CA GLU A 294 5.42 -16.58 -5.27
C GLU A 294 6.75 -17.32 -5.18
N GLU A 295 7.84 -16.55 -5.20
CA GLU A 295 9.22 -17.06 -5.21
C GLU A 295 9.64 -17.65 -3.86
N ALA A 296 9.18 -17.06 -2.75
CA ALA A 296 9.47 -17.50 -1.39
C ALA A 296 8.21 -17.45 -0.49
N PRO A 297 7.24 -18.38 -0.70
CA PRO A 297 6.00 -18.41 0.08
C PRO A 297 6.18 -18.87 1.52
N GLU A 298 7.20 -19.70 1.79
CA GLU A 298 7.55 -20.18 3.12
C GLU A 298 8.63 -19.29 3.73
N ARG A 299 8.29 -18.65 4.84
CA ARG A 299 9.07 -17.62 5.49
C ARG A 299 9.22 -17.93 6.95
N LYS A 300 10.47 -18.09 7.40
CA LYS A 300 10.84 -18.34 8.80
C LYS A 300 11.75 -17.23 9.28
N GLU A 301 11.87 -17.10 10.58
CA GLU A 301 12.80 -16.16 11.18
C GLU A 301 14.22 -16.38 10.61
N ASN A 302 14.76 -15.34 9.98
CA ASN A 302 16.06 -15.32 9.31
C ASN A 302 16.23 -16.27 8.09
N GLU A 303 15.16 -16.88 7.60
CA GLU A 303 15.22 -17.81 6.47
C GLU A 303 14.06 -17.61 5.50
N LEU A 304 14.36 -17.60 4.20
CA LEU A 304 13.39 -17.69 3.10
C LEU A 304 13.59 -19.01 2.35
N VAL A 305 12.50 -19.74 2.14
CA VAL A 305 12.52 -20.95 1.31
C VAL A 305 12.11 -20.58 -0.11
N PHE A 306 13.11 -20.48 -0.99
CA PHE A 306 12.88 -20.15 -2.38
C PHE A 306 12.42 -21.36 -3.19
N LYS A 307 11.39 -21.19 -4.01
CA LYS A 307 10.90 -22.20 -4.96
C LYS A 307 11.67 -22.07 -6.28
N LYS A 308 12.69 -22.90 -6.44
CA LYS A 308 13.55 -22.90 -7.65
C LYS A 308 12.73 -23.09 -8.94
N GLU A 309 11.70 -23.95 -8.90
CA GLU A 309 10.81 -24.19 -10.04
C GLU A 309 10.06 -22.96 -10.51
N VAL A 310 9.63 -22.07 -9.59
CA VAL A 310 8.94 -20.81 -9.92
C VAL A 310 9.90 -19.86 -10.61
N ILE A 311 11.08 -19.69 -10.04
CA ILE A 311 12.12 -18.76 -10.55
C ILE A 311 12.64 -19.22 -11.91
N VAL A 312 12.90 -20.52 -12.09
CA VAL A 312 13.33 -21.08 -13.37
C VAL A 312 12.22 -21.03 -14.42
N LYS A 313 10.96 -21.25 -14.03
CA LYS A 313 9.83 -21.09 -14.94
C LYS A 313 9.70 -19.67 -15.48
N GLN A 314 9.87 -18.66 -14.62
CA GLN A 314 9.88 -17.24 -15.03
C GLN A 314 11.06 -16.92 -15.97
N PHE A 315 12.14 -17.69 -15.93
CA PHE A 315 13.28 -17.55 -16.86
C PHE A 315 13.04 -18.21 -18.22
N LEU A 316 12.19 -19.24 -18.28
CA LEU A 316 11.93 -20.02 -19.51
C LEU A 316 10.66 -19.54 -20.25
N SER A 317 9.83 -18.68 -19.64
CA SER A 317 8.64 -18.09 -20.27
C SER A 317 8.97 -16.93 -21.16
#